data_01adbfcd040b51979ba5af383beff9a8
#
_entry.id   01adbfcd040b51979ba5af383beff9a8
#
_cell.length_a   1.000
_cell.length_b   1.000
_cell.length_c   1.000
_cell.angle_alpha   90.00
_cell.angle_beta   90.00
_cell.angle_gamma   90.00
#
_symmetry.space_group_name_H-M   'P 1'
#
loop_
_entity.id
_entity.type
_entity.pdbx_description
1 polymer ?
#
loop_
_entity_poly.entity_id
_entity_poly.type
_entity_poly.pdbx_seq_one_letter_code
_entity_poly.pdbx_strand_id
1 'polypeptide(L)'
;MSRETGCSSRECYAREIGNALRSGIAATGRSAKDIMRWTRASERAVKDWISGRRGPSGEHLIPLMACSDAVFAALLRVTGRERSSRGRQVAEVRRLLHEAVAALDEVDS
;
A
#
# COMPACT_ATOMS: atom_id res chain seq x y z
N MET A 1 -14.68 12.18 16.90
CA MET A 1 -14.58 12.16 16.54
C MET A 1 -14.61 11.90 15.74
N SER A 2 -14.53 11.88 15.44
CA SER A 2 -14.60 11.73 14.73
C SER A 2 -14.48 11.31 13.87
N ARG A 3 -14.23 10.83 13.67
CA ARG A 3 -14.13 10.46 12.95
C ARG A 3 -14.70 10.21 12.02
N GLU A 4 -14.86 9.93 11.64
CA GLU A 4 -15.34 9.75 10.83
C GLU A 4 -16.22 9.93 10.28
N THR A 5 -16.21 10.07 10.35
CA THR A 5 -17.26 10.63 9.84
C THR A 5 -17.68 10.47 8.40
N GLY A 6 -18.74 9.95 8.01
CA GLY A 6 -19.31 9.86 6.71
C GLY A 6 -18.66 8.87 5.74
N CYS A 7 -17.62 8.23 6.19
CA CYS A 7 -16.81 7.37 5.33
C CYS A 7 -16.68 6.01 5.99
N SER A 8 -17.05 4.96 5.27
CA SER A 8 -16.85 3.62 5.81
C SER A 8 -15.35 3.30 5.82
N SER A 9 -14.97 2.35 6.67
CA SER A 9 -13.57 1.95 6.73
C SER A 9 -13.07 1.50 5.38
N ARG A 10 -13.90 0.78 4.65
CA ARG A 10 -13.52 0.29 3.33
C ARG A 10 -13.27 1.44 2.36
N GLU A 11 -14.15 2.44 2.39
CA GLU A 11 -14.00 3.57 1.50
C GLU A 11 -12.81 4.43 1.86
N CYS A 12 -12.57 4.61 3.14
CA CYS A 12 -11.41 5.37 3.58
C CYS A 12 -10.12 4.67 3.17
N TYR A 13 -10.09 3.37 3.35
CA TYR A 13 -8.93 2.58 2.98
C TYR A 13 -8.65 2.71 1.48
N ALA A 14 -9.67 2.51 0.66
CA ALA A 14 -9.49 2.55 -0.79
C ALA A 14 -9.02 3.93 -1.25
N ARG A 15 -9.59 4.98 -0.66
CA ARG A 15 -9.22 6.34 -1.04
C ARG A 15 -7.79 6.65 -0.63
N GLU A 16 -7.40 6.25 0.57
CA GLU A 16 -6.04 6.52 1.03
C GLU A 16 -5.01 5.78 0.21
N ILE A 17 -5.29 4.53 -0.12
CA ILE A 17 -4.37 3.78 -0.96
C ILE A 17 -4.28 4.40 -2.35
N GLY A 18 -5.42 4.81 -2.91
CA GLY A 18 -5.41 5.47 -4.21
C GLY A 18 -4.59 6.73 -4.21
N ASN A 19 -4.77 7.57 -3.18
CA ASN A 19 -3.99 8.80 -3.07
C ASN A 19 -2.49 8.49 -2.97
N ALA A 20 -2.14 7.47 -2.18
CA ALA A 20 -0.75 7.10 -2.00
C ALA A 20 -0.13 6.61 -3.31
N LEU A 21 -0.89 5.81 -4.06
CA LEU A 21 -0.37 5.31 -5.33
C LEU A 21 -0.16 6.44 -6.32
N ARG A 22 -1.11 7.36 -6.41
CA ARG A 22 -0.96 8.49 -7.32
C ARG A 22 0.23 9.36 -6.92
N SER A 23 0.41 9.60 -5.63
CA SER A 23 1.56 10.37 -5.15
C SER A 23 2.87 9.67 -5.46
N GLY A 24 2.91 8.38 -5.23
CA GLY A 24 4.12 7.61 -5.47
C GLY A 24 4.48 7.59 -6.95
N ILE A 25 3.48 7.42 -7.80
CA ILE A 25 3.72 7.44 -9.24
C ILE A 25 4.28 8.80 -9.68
N ALA A 26 3.68 9.87 -9.17
CA ALA A 26 4.14 11.21 -9.54
C ALA A 26 5.55 11.47 -9.05
N ALA A 27 5.87 10.99 -7.85
CA ALA A 27 7.18 11.28 -7.25
C ALA A 27 8.30 10.45 -7.87
N THR A 28 8.01 9.23 -8.28
CA THR A 28 9.06 8.30 -8.72
C THR A 28 9.08 8.06 -10.22
N GLY A 29 8.04 8.49 -10.93
CA GLY A 29 7.96 8.23 -12.35
C GLY A 29 7.58 6.80 -12.69
N ARG A 30 7.17 6.02 -11.71
CA ARG A 30 6.76 4.66 -11.97
C ARG A 30 5.34 4.65 -12.53
N SER A 31 4.93 3.50 -13.05
CA SER A 31 3.64 3.39 -13.73
C SER A 31 2.82 2.28 -13.13
N ALA A 32 1.59 2.15 -13.63
CA ALA A 32 0.73 1.05 -13.22
C ALA A 32 1.37 -0.29 -13.52
N LYS A 33 2.18 -0.37 -14.57
CA LYS A 33 2.84 -1.63 -14.90
C LYS A 33 3.81 -2.06 -13.82
N ASP A 34 4.49 -1.11 -13.18
CA ASP A 34 5.37 -1.44 -12.08
C ASP A 34 4.57 -2.03 -10.92
N ILE A 35 3.42 -1.45 -10.64
CA ILE A 35 2.57 -1.96 -9.58
C ILE A 35 2.07 -3.35 -9.89
N MET A 36 1.69 -3.58 -11.15
CA MET A 36 1.28 -4.91 -11.57
C MET A 36 2.39 -5.92 -11.35
N ARG A 37 3.61 -5.53 -11.67
CA ARG A 37 4.76 -6.42 -11.49
C ARG A 37 4.99 -6.74 -10.03
N TRP A 38 4.89 -5.74 -9.17
CA TRP A 38 5.12 -5.95 -7.74
C TRP A 38 4.08 -6.88 -7.13
N THR A 39 2.81 -6.71 -7.53
CA THR A 39 1.69 -7.37 -6.87
C THR A 39 1.17 -8.58 -7.62
N ARG A 40 1.53 -8.69 -8.90
CA ARG A 40 1.01 -9.70 -9.80
C ARG A 40 -0.49 -9.60 -9.99
N ALA A 41 -1.02 -8.42 -9.78
CA ALA A 41 -2.44 -8.16 -9.99
C ALA A 41 -2.69 -7.78 -11.43
N SER A 42 -3.95 -7.87 -11.84
CA SER A 42 -4.33 -7.50 -13.18
C SER A 42 -4.30 -5.99 -13.36
N GLU A 43 -4.25 -5.56 -14.60
CA GLU A 43 -4.28 -4.14 -14.91
C GLU A 43 -5.54 -3.49 -14.36
N ARG A 44 -6.66 -4.18 -14.49
CA ARG A 44 -7.94 -3.67 -14.01
C ARG A 44 -7.91 -3.45 -12.50
N ALA A 45 -7.38 -4.42 -11.79
CA ALA A 45 -7.30 -4.30 -10.34
C ALA A 45 -6.43 -3.11 -9.95
N VAL A 46 -5.28 -2.96 -10.60
CA VAL A 46 -4.36 -1.87 -10.28
C VAL A 46 -5.02 -0.52 -10.58
N LYS A 47 -5.73 -0.44 -11.70
CA LYS A 47 -6.42 0.80 -12.03
C LYS A 47 -7.50 1.14 -11.01
N ASP A 48 -8.21 0.13 -10.52
CA ASP A 48 -9.21 0.35 -9.47
C ASP A 48 -8.54 0.89 -8.20
N TRP A 49 -7.37 0.37 -7.87
CA TRP A 49 -6.65 0.85 -6.69
C TRP A 49 -6.22 2.30 -6.87
N ILE A 50 -5.66 2.62 -8.03
CA ILE A 50 -5.17 3.97 -8.29
C ILE A 50 -6.31 4.98 -8.27
N SER A 51 -7.47 4.61 -8.79
CA SER A 51 -8.61 5.50 -8.82
C SER A 51 -9.27 5.66 -7.46
N GLY A 52 -8.95 4.78 -6.51
CA GLY A 52 -9.58 4.82 -5.20
C GLY A 52 -10.92 4.12 -5.15
N ARG A 53 -11.27 3.40 -6.20
CA ARG A 53 -12.55 2.69 -6.24
C ARG A 53 -12.52 1.48 -5.33
N ARG A 54 -11.42 0.76 -5.31
CA ARG A 54 -11.22 -0.41 -4.49
C ARG A 54 -9.83 -0.41 -3.93
N GLY A 55 -9.66 -1.09 -2.80
CA GLY A 55 -8.33 -1.27 -2.23
C GLY A 55 -7.84 -2.68 -2.48
N PRO A 56 -6.53 -2.88 -2.45
CA PRO A 56 -5.97 -4.22 -2.61
C PRO A 56 -6.29 -5.10 -1.41
N SER A 57 -6.46 -6.38 -1.68
CA SER A 57 -6.60 -7.35 -0.59
C SER A 57 -5.23 -7.61 0.03
N GLY A 58 -5.23 -8.36 1.14
CA GLY A 58 -4.00 -8.56 1.90
C GLY A 58 -2.87 -9.12 1.07
N GLU A 59 -3.16 -10.07 0.20
CA GLU A 59 -2.10 -10.70 -0.57
C GLU A 59 -1.42 -9.73 -1.54
N HIS A 60 -2.14 -8.70 -1.96
CA HIS A 60 -1.56 -7.68 -2.84
C HIS A 60 -1.00 -6.52 -2.03
N LEU A 61 -1.59 -6.27 -0.87
CA LEU A 61 -1.16 -5.15 -0.05
C LEU A 61 0.25 -5.34 0.49
N ILE A 62 0.59 -6.55 0.87
CA ILE A 62 1.91 -6.81 1.45
C ILE A 62 3.04 -6.43 0.49
N PRO A 63 3.06 -6.95 -0.76
CA PRO A 63 4.11 -6.51 -1.67
C PRO A 63 4.03 -5.03 -2.01
N LEU A 64 2.84 -4.47 -2.02
CA LEU A 64 2.68 -3.06 -2.30
C LEU A 64 3.32 -2.22 -1.20
N MET A 65 3.10 -2.57 0.05
CA MET A 65 3.72 -1.87 1.17
C MET A 65 5.23 -2.00 1.15
N ALA A 66 5.71 -3.18 0.77
CA ALA A 66 7.14 -3.41 0.74
C ALA A 66 7.83 -2.59 -0.33
N CYS A 67 7.13 -2.33 -1.43
CA CYS A 67 7.74 -1.65 -2.57
C CYS A 67 7.39 -0.17 -2.65
N SER A 68 6.45 0.31 -1.84
CA SER A 68 6.01 1.71 -1.92
C SER A 68 5.98 2.34 -0.54
N ASP A 69 6.84 3.31 -0.33
CA ASP A 69 6.86 4.06 0.92
C ASP A 69 5.56 4.82 1.11
N ALA A 70 5.00 5.33 0.03
CA ALA A 70 3.77 6.11 0.11
C ALA A 70 2.62 5.25 0.61
N VAL A 71 2.52 4.02 0.14
CA VAL A 71 1.47 3.12 0.59
C VAL A 71 1.67 2.75 2.05
N PHE A 72 2.92 2.49 2.42
CA PHE A 72 3.21 2.16 3.82
C PHE A 72 2.81 3.29 4.73
N ALA A 73 3.16 4.53 4.38
CA ALA A 73 2.80 5.69 5.16
C ALA A 73 1.28 5.86 5.25
N ALA A 74 0.59 5.60 4.14
CA ALA A 74 -0.86 5.72 4.13
C ALA A 74 -1.49 4.73 5.09
N LEU A 75 -0.97 3.51 5.14
CA LEU A 75 -1.48 2.50 6.05
C LEU A 75 -1.29 2.91 7.50
N LEU A 76 -0.15 3.50 7.81
CA LEU A 76 0.08 3.98 9.15
C LEU A 76 -0.94 5.05 9.55
N ARG A 77 -1.26 5.94 8.61
CA ARG A 77 -2.24 6.97 8.89
C ARG A 77 -3.63 6.38 9.10
N VAL A 78 -4.01 5.44 8.24
CA VAL A 78 -5.34 4.84 8.30
C VAL A 78 -5.53 4.07 9.61
N THR A 79 -4.49 3.39 10.04
CA THR A 79 -4.58 2.59 11.27
C THR A 79 -4.40 3.42 12.53
N GLY A 80 -4.02 4.69 12.38
CA GLY A 80 -3.78 5.53 13.52
C GLY A 80 -2.49 5.25 14.24
N ARG A 81 -1.58 4.53 13.61
CA ARG A 81 -0.33 4.16 14.25
C ARG A 81 0.83 5.03 13.84
N GLU A 82 0.53 6.06 13.12
CA GLU A 82 1.58 6.97 12.63
C GLU A 82 2.39 7.55 13.76
N ARG A 83 1.72 7.89 14.84
CA ARG A 83 2.38 8.53 15.97
C ARG A 83 3.28 7.60 16.74
N SER A 84 2.90 6.34 16.84
CA SER A 84 3.69 5.38 17.60
C SER A 84 4.79 4.75 16.78
N SER A 85 4.81 5.01 15.47
CA SER A 85 5.84 4.48 14.60
C SER A 85 6.91 5.53 14.39
N ARG A 86 8.00 5.36 15.09
CA ARG A 86 9.13 6.25 14.93
C ARG A 86 10.06 5.66 13.90
N GLY A 87 11.00 6.46 13.44
CA GLY A 87 11.87 6.08 12.34
C GLY A 87 12.39 4.66 12.42
N ARG A 88 12.89 4.27 13.61
CA ARG A 88 13.48 2.94 13.75
C ARG A 88 12.42 1.85 13.56
N GLN A 89 11.25 2.01 14.18
CA GLN A 89 10.22 1.00 14.05
C GLN A 89 9.74 0.87 12.63
N VAL A 90 9.57 2.00 11.96
CA VAL A 90 9.11 1.99 10.58
C VAL A 90 10.12 1.28 9.69
N ALA A 91 11.40 1.59 9.87
CA ALA A 91 12.43 0.97 9.05
C ALA A 91 12.49 -0.53 9.28
N GLU A 92 12.33 -0.96 10.52
CA GLU A 92 12.38 -2.37 10.83
C GLU A 92 11.20 -3.12 10.23
N VAL A 93 10.00 -2.55 10.33
CA VAL A 93 8.82 -3.19 9.76
C VAL A 93 8.95 -3.30 8.25
N ARG A 94 9.44 -2.25 7.60
CA ARG A 94 9.65 -2.29 6.16
C ARG A 94 10.63 -3.39 5.77
N ARG A 95 11.70 -3.52 6.52
CA ARG A 95 12.68 -4.55 6.23
C ARG A 95 12.07 -5.93 6.33
N LEU A 96 11.27 -6.17 7.37
CA LEU A 96 10.60 -7.45 7.54
C LEU A 96 9.64 -7.75 6.40
N LEU A 97 8.92 -6.74 5.95
CA LEU A 97 8.01 -6.91 4.83
C LEU A 97 8.75 -7.26 3.55
N HIS A 98 9.89 -6.62 3.32
CA HIS A 98 10.70 -6.95 2.16
C HIS A 98 11.18 -8.39 2.21
N GLU A 99 11.58 -8.85 3.39
CA GLU A 99 12.01 -10.23 3.54
C GLU A 99 10.88 -11.20 3.29
N ALA A 100 9.68 -10.85 3.77
CA ALA A 100 8.53 -11.72 3.57
C ALA A 100 8.17 -11.83 2.09
N VAL A 101 8.23 -10.72 1.37
CA VAL A 101 7.94 -10.73 -0.05
C VAL A 101 8.96 -11.56 -0.80
N ALA A 102 10.22 -11.42 -0.43
CA ALA A 102 11.28 -12.19 -1.08
C ALA A 102 11.09 -13.70 -0.85
N ALA A 103 10.69 -14.06 0.37
CA ALA A 103 10.44 -15.46 0.68
C ALA A 103 9.28 -16.01 -0.13
N LEU A 104 8.22 -15.20 -0.30
CA LEU A 104 7.09 -15.63 -1.11
C LEU A 104 7.49 -15.83 -2.57
N ASP A 105 8.32 -14.94 -3.08
CA ASP A 105 8.79 -15.07 -4.45
C ASP A 105 9.59 -16.34 -4.63
N GLU A 106 10.42 -16.69 -3.66
CA GLU A 106 11.20 -17.92 -3.74
C GLU A 106 10.30 -19.14 -3.73
N VAL A 107 9.26 -19.11 -2.91
CA VAL A 107 8.33 -20.24 -2.84
C VAL A 107 7.61 -20.42 -4.16
N ASP A 108 7.23 -19.31 -4.79
CA ASP A 108 6.52 -19.37 -6.07
C ASP A 108 7.42 -19.80 -7.21
N SER A 109 8.70 -19.62 -7.05
CA SER A 109 9.63 -20.03 -8.09
C SER A 109 9.82 -21.54 -8.08
#